data_aaa251d4a0ab3c557f7dc7934310b6d0
#
_entry.id   aaa251d4a0ab3c557f7dc7934310b6d0
#
_cell.length_a   1.000
_cell.length_b   1.000
_cell.length_c   1.000
_cell.angle_alpha   90.00
_cell.angle_beta   90.00
_cell.angle_gamma   90.00
#
_symmetry.space_group_name_H-M   'P 1'
#
loop_
_entity.id
_entity.type
_entity.pdbx_description
1 polymer ?
#
loop_
_entity_poly.entity_id
_entity_poly.type
_entity_poly.pdbx_seq_one_letter_code
_entity_poly.pdbx_strand_id
1 'polypeptide(L)'
;MNYRMLGYVLGRIFMVEAALLLPPSIVAVIYGEWSCLFAFVVTAVGLAVLGLVLGLRSPANSAIYAREGLVIVALAWVLMSVFGALPFIISGDIPFFVDAFFETVSGFTTTGSSILRDVEAMSYSMLFWRSFTHWVGGMGVLVFTMAVLPVSDGRAMHLMRAESPGPSVGKISSKIRDTAKILYAMYLVLTVVQTILLRLVGLPWYDALITAFGAAGTGGFSNRAASIGAYGSPAVEMITAVFMVLFGINFNVYFFLLIRHFKEAFACEEMRVYLGVIAASTLAVAGNIFHLYGNVWQSLRYSFFQVASIITTTGYATTDFNMWPTFSKAVLVLLMFFGACAGSTGGGIKISRIIIMCKTAKQDLMRVLHPHAVTTVRFEGKPLDDKTVFGVRTYMNLYLIIFVLSTMVVAINQFDLVTTFTAVASCLNNIGPGLNQVGPMMNF
;
A
#
# COMPACT_ATOMS: atom_id res chain seq x y z
N MET A 1 -17.05 13.85 -21.70
CA MET A 1 -16.32 13.92 -20.42
C MET A 1 -16.65 15.26 -19.74
N ASN A 2 -17.00 15.23 -18.46
CA ASN A 2 -17.37 16.42 -17.69
C ASN A 2 -16.13 17.09 -17.09
N TYR A 3 -15.43 17.91 -17.88
CA TYR A 3 -14.18 18.59 -17.46
C TYR A 3 -14.36 19.54 -16.27
N ARG A 4 -15.54 20.19 -16.16
CA ARG A 4 -15.83 21.07 -15.02
C ARG A 4 -15.93 20.28 -13.71
N MET A 5 -16.55 19.11 -13.76
CA MET A 5 -16.65 18.24 -12.58
C MET A 5 -15.30 17.63 -12.20
N LEU A 6 -14.48 17.26 -13.21
CA LEU A 6 -13.11 16.80 -13.02
C LEU A 6 -12.27 17.88 -12.31
N GLY A 7 -12.27 19.13 -12.81
CA GLY A 7 -11.56 20.24 -12.17
C GLY A 7 -12.04 20.51 -10.75
N TYR A 8 -13.36 20.45 -10.50
CA TYR A 8 -13.93 20.64 -9.17
C TYR A 8 -13.42 19.58 -8.15
N VAL A 9 -13.42 18.30 -8.55
CA VAL A 9 -12.96 17.22 -7.66
C VAL A 9 -11.45 17.34 -7.41
N LEU A 10 -10.64 17.59 -8.45
CA LEU A 10 -9.20 17.82 -8.30
C LEU A 10 -8.90 19.04 -7.42
N GLY A 11 -9.64 20.13 -7.58
CA GLY A 11 -9.51 21.29 -6.72
C GLY A 11 -9.76 20.99 -5.24
N ARG A 12 -10.74 20.13 -4.95
CA ARG A 12 -10.99 19.66 -3.58
C ARG A 12 -9.86 18.78 -3.04
N ILE A 13 -9.28 17.93 -3.89
CA ILE A 13 -8.11 17.10 -3.52
C ILE A 13 -6.91 17.98 -3.20
N PHE A 14 -6.63 19.03 -3.99
CA PHE A 14 -5.55 19.99 -3.71
C PHE A 14 -5.73 20.74 -2.38
N MET A 15 -6.96 21.10 -2.03
CA MET A 15 -7.23 21.69 -0.70
C MET A 15 -6.93 20.69 0.44
N VAL A 16 -7.24 19.42 0.23
CA VAL A 16 -6.91 18.37 1.19
C VAL A 16 -5.40 18.19 1.28
N GLU A 17 -4.69 18.13 0.17
CA GLU A 17 -3.24 18.02 0.13
C GLU A 17 -2.55 19.21 0.80
N ALA A 18 -3.04 20.43 0.56
CA ALA A 18 -2.56 21.62 1.27
C ALA A 18 -2.69 21.49 2.80
N ALA A 19 -3.80 20.93 3.28
CA ALA A 19 -3.98 20.66 4.71
C ALA A 19 -3.05 19.54 5.23
N LEU A 20 -2.77 18.53 4.41
CA LEU A 20 -1.84 17.44 4.76
C LEU A 20 -0.37 17.90 4.86
N LEU A 21 -0.02 19.07 4.35
CA LEU A 21 1.32 19.67 4.54
C LEU A 21 1.48 20.36 5.90
N LEU A 22 0.41 20.55 6.69
CA LEU A 22 0.49 21.16 8.02
C LEU A 22 1.25 20.30 9.05
N PRO A 23 1.02 18.96 9.18
CA PRO A 23 1.78 18.15 10.12
C PRO A 23 3.31 18.19 9.89
N PRO A 24 3.86 18.00 8.67
CA PRO A 24 5.30 18.13 8.45
C PRO A 24 5.80 19.55 8.68
N SER A 25 4.99 20.60 8.44
CA SER A 25 5.34 21.98 8.80
C SER A 25 5.52 22.16 10.32
N ILE A 26 4.68 21.51 11.13
CA ILE A 26 4.82 21.53 12.59
C ILE A 26 6.12 20.82 13.00
N VAL A 27 6.46 19.69 12.38
CA VAL A 27 7.72 18.99 12.61
C VAL A 27 8.91 19.89 12.26
N ALA A 28 8.88 20.61 11.13
CA ALA A 28 9.90 21.55 10.74
C ALA A 28 10.13 22.66 11.78
N VAL A 29 9.07 23.18 12.39
CA VAL A 29 9.17 24.16 13.49
C VAL A 29 9.82 23.53 14.73
N ILE A 30 9.41 22.31 15.11
CA ILE A 30 9.95 21.61 16.29
C ILE A 30 11.45 21.37 16.18
N TYR A 31 11.94 21.00 14.98
CA TYR A 31 13.35 20.72 14.74
C TYR A 31 14.14 21.94 14.24
N GLY A 32 13.51 23.11 14.06
CA GLY A 32 14.18 24.35 13.62
C GLY A 32 14.59 24.33 12.13
N GLU A 33 13.93 23.56 11.30
CA GLU A 33 14.25 23.36 9.87
C GLU A 33 13.50 24.43 9.01
N TRP A 34 13.99 25.68 9.07
CA TRP A 34 13.29 26.82 8.45
C TRP A 34 13.20 26.75 6.93
N SER A 35 14.20 26.17 6.25
CA SER A 35 14.17 25.95 4.80
C SER A 35 13.04 24.99 4.40
N CYS A 36 12.88 23.89 5.15
CA CYS A 36 11.81 22.93 4.95
C CYS A 36 10.44 23.54 5.25
N LEU A 37 10.33 24.32 6.34
CA LEU A 37 9.11 25.04 6.67
C LEU A 37 8.67 25.97 5.53
N PHE A 38 9.61 26.74 4.98
CA PHE A 38 9.34 27.61 3.83
C PHE A 38 8.83 26.80 2.64
N ALA A 39 9.48 25.68 2.34
CA ALA A 39 9.08 24.78 1.25
C ALA A 39 7.65 24.26 1.43
N PHE A 40 7.31 23.78 2.64
CA PHE A 40 5.95 23.31 2.95
C PHE A 40 4.91 24.41 2.83
N VAL A 41 5.18 25.59 3.39
CA VAL A 41 4.23 26.72 3.39
C VAL A 41 3.98 27.21 1.97
N VAL A 42 5.01 27.40 1.16
CA VAL A 42 4.87 27.85 -0.24
C VAL A 42 4.06 26.84 -1.05
N THR A 43 4.35 25.55 -0.90
CA THR A 43 3.60 24.50 -1.59
C THR A 43 2.14 24.45 -1.12
N ALA A 44 1.89 24.53 0.20
CA ALA A 44 0.54 24.51 0.76
C ALA A 44 -0.29 25.71 0.30
N VAL A 45 0.28 26.90 0.28
CA VAL A 45 -0.39 28.11 -0.23
C VAL A 45 -0.70 27.98 -1.72
N GLY A 46 0.27 27.52 -2.53
CA GLY A 46 0.07 27.28 -3.96
C GLY A 46 -1.08 26.30 -4.23
N LEU A 47 -1.09 25.17 -3.52
CA LEU A 47 -2.17 24.17 -3.61
C LEU A 47 -3.51 24.71 -3.12
N ALA A 48 -3.53 25.49 -2.04
CA ALA A 48 -4.76 26.10 -1.55
C ALA A 48 -5.36 27.09 -2.56
N VAL A 49 -4.52 27.91 -3.20
CA VAL A 49 -4.95 28.86 -4.24
C VAL A 49 -5.49 28.10 -5.45
N LEU A 50 -4.76 27.11 -5.97
CA LEU A 50 -5.23 26.27 -7.08
C LEU A 50 -6.51 25.53 -6.73
N GLY A 51 -6.57 24.98 -5.53
CA GLY A 51 -7.73 24.25 -5.01
C GLY A 51 -8.97 25.14 -4.88
N LEU A 52 -8.79 26.39 -4.43
CA LEU A 52 -9.86 27.38 -4.37
C LEU A 52 -10.36 27.77 -5.77
N VAL A 53 -9.46 28.12 -6.69
CA VAL A 53 -9.81 28.49 -8.07
C VAL A 53 -10.64 27.40 -8.76
N LEU A 54 -10.22 26.15 -8.65
CA LEU A 54 -10.89 25.01 -9.29
C LEU A 54 -12.12 24.52 -8.50
N GLY A 55 -12.11 24.61 -7.17
CA GLY A 55 -13.10 24.02 -6.28
C GLY A 55 -14.19 24.95 -5.75
N LEU A 56 -14.15 26.27 -6.05
CA LEU A 56 -15.11 27.25 -5.52
C LEU A 56 -16.52 27.07 -6.08
N ARG A 57 -16.66 26.74 -7.37
CA ARG A 57 -17.96 26.65 -8.04
C ARG A 57 -18.31 25.20 -8.33
N SER A 58 -19.31 24.69 -7.61
CA SER A 58 -19.91 23.39 -7.89
C SER A 58 -20.55 23.44 -9.29
N PRO A 59 -20.20 22.54 -10.21
CA PRO A 59 -20.79 22.54 -11.54
C PRO A 59 -22.26 22.13 -11.48
N ALA A 60 -23.11 22.76 -12.31
CA ALA A 60 -24.53 22.45 -12.41
C ALA A 60 -24.78 20.98 -12.83
N ASN A 61 -23.96 20.48 -13.77
CA ASN A 61 -23.94 19.04 -14.10
C ASN A 61 -22.90 18.34 -13.23
N SER A 62 -23.36 17.55 -12.29
CA SER A 62 -22.56 16.87 -11.30
C SER A 62 -22.48 15.35 -11.54
N ALA A 63 -22.88 14.87 -12.73
CA ALA A 63 -22.78 13.43 -13.05
C ALA A 63 -21.34 12.99 -13.23
N ILE A 64 -20.98 11.89 -12.56
CA ILE A 64 -19.69 11.19 -12.71
C ILE A 64 -20.04 9.75 -13.12
N TYR A 65 -19.56 9.33 -14.30
CA TYR A 65 -19.65 7.96 -14.77
C TYR A 65 -18.34 7.20 -14.50
N ALA A 66 -18.31 5.92 -14.75
CA ALA A 66 -17.13 5.07 -14.49
C ALA A 66 -15.86 5.58 -15.20
N ARG A 67 -15.99 6.09 -16.44
CA ARG A 67 -14.87 6.66 -17.21
C ARG A 67 -14.28 7.89 -16.54
N GLU A 68 -15.13 8.85 -16.12
CA GLU A 68 -14.70 10.03 -15.39
C GLU A 68 -14.06 9.66 -14.05
N GLY A 69 -14.63 8.67 -13.35
CA GLY A 69 -14.08 8.18 -12.09
C GLY A 69 -12.64 7.67 -12.25
N LEU A 70 -12.37 6.84 -13.24
CA LEU A 70 -11.02 6.33 -13.52
C LEU A 70 -10.03 7.44 -13.88
N VAL A 71 -10.45 8.40 -14.72
CA VAL A 71 -9.60 9.55 -15.09
C VAL A 71 -9.31 10.44 -13.88
N ILE A 72 -10.30 10.71 -13.02
CA ILE A 72 -10.12 11.50 -11.79
C ILE A 72 -9.11 10.81 -10.88
N VAL A 73 -9.24 9.50 -10.66
CA VAL A 73 -8.32 8.73 -9.82
C VAL A 73 -6.90 8.81 -10.36
N ALA A 74 -6.70 8.50 -11.64
CA ALA A 74 -5.37 8.52 -12.26
C ALA A 74 -4.71 9.91 -12.18
N LEU A 75 -5.46 10.96 -12.54
CA LEU A 75 -4.95 12.33 -12.45
C LEU A 75 -4.68 12.78 -11.02
N ALA A 76 -5.53 12.38 -10.06
CA ALA A 76 -5.31 12.69 -8.66
C ALA A 76 -3.96 12.16 -8.16
N TRP A 77 -3.65 10.89 -8.40
CA TRP A 77 -2.37 10.29 -8.01
C TRP A 77 -1.18 10.97 -8.66
N VAL A 78 -1.24 11.24 -9.98
CA VAL A 78 -0.16 11.92 -10.70
C VAL A 78 0.05 13.34 -10.16
N LEU A 79 -1.02 14.14 -10.06
CA LEU A 79 -0.91 15.54 -9.65
C LEU A 79 -0.51 15.68 -8.18
N MET A 80 -1.05 14.88 -7.28
CA MET A 80 -0.59 14.86 -5.89
C MET A 80 0.89 14.50 -5.78
N SER A 81 1.38 13.54 -6.58
CA SER A 81 2.79 13.21 -6.58
C SER A 81 3.67 14.35 -7.13
N VAL A 82 3.18 15.09 -8.13
CA VAL A 82 3.88 16.29 -8.65
C VAL A 82 3.97 17.38 -7.60
N PHE A 83 2.86 17.72 -6.96
CA PHE A 83 2.83 18.78 -5.95
C PHE A 83 3.50 18.35 -4.64
N GLY A 84 3.33 17.10 -4.23
CA GLY A 84 4.01 16.54 -3.05
C GLY A 84 5.52 16.41 -3.21
N ALA A 85 6.07 16.45 -4.44
CA ALA A 85 7.50 16.51 -4.73
C ALA A 85 8.09 17.92 -4.52
N LEU A 86 7.28 18.97 -4.63
CA LEU A 86 7.77 20.35 -4.54
C LEU A 86 8.49 20.67 -3.20
N PRO A 87 8.01 20.23 -2.03
CA PRO A 87 8.75 20.47 -0.79
C PRO A 87 10.18 19.95 -0.83
N PHE A 88 10.43 18.75 -1.38
CA PHE A 88 11.77 18.17 -1.51
C PHE A 88 12.69 18.99 -2.41
N ILE A 89 12.15 19.54 -3.49
CA ILE A 89 12.91 20.36 -4.46
C ILE A 89 13.22 21.72 -3.87
N ILE A 90 12.23 22.38 -3.26
CA ILE A 90 12.35 23.74 -2.73
C ILE A 90 13.28 23.76 -1.51
N SER A 91 13.25 22.73 -0.65
CA SER A 91 14.16 22.61 0.49
C SER A 91 15.60 22.32 0.07
N GLY A 92 15.76 21.64 -1.08
CA GLY A 92 17.06 21.16 -1.58
C GLY A 92 17.43 19.75 -1.10
N ASP A 93 16.59 19.07 -0.30
CA ASP A 93 16.83 17.69 0.15
C ASP A 93 16.88 16.71 -1.03
N ILE A 94 16.03 16.89 -2.05
CA ILE A 94 16.08 16.18 -3.33
C ILE A 94 15.95 17.21 -4.44
N PRO A 95 17.07 17.72 -4.99
CA PRO A 95 17.03 18.87 -5.90
C PRO A 95 16.51 18.55 -7.31
N PHE A 96 16.62 17.30 -7.74
CA PHE A 96 16.18 16.91 -9.10
C PHE A 96 14.70 16.52 -9.10
N PHE A 97 13.95 17.10 -10.04
CA PHE A 97 12.50 16.87 -10.15
C PHE A 97 12.15 15.40 -10.34
N VAL A 98 12.87 14.68 -11.19
CA VAL A 98 12.57 13.26 -11.49
C VAL A 98 12.73 12.41 -10.25
N ASP A 99 13.78 12.64 -9.47
CA ASP A 99 14.07 11.92 -8.23
C ASP A 99 13.04 12.23 -7.15
N ALA A 100 12.72 13.52 -6.95
CA ALA A 100 11.69 13.94 -6.00
C ALA A 100 10.30 13.42 -6.39
N PHE A 101 9.97 13.41 -7.68
CA PHE A 101 8.73 12.85 -8.19
C PHE A 101 8.67 11.33 -7.98
N PHE A 102 9.76 10.59 -8.27
CA PHE A 102 9.82 9.16 -8.00
C PHE A 102 9.59 8.85 -6.53
N GLU A 103 10.31 9.55 -5.61
CA GLU A 103 10.18 9.37 -4.18
C GLU A 103 8.74 9.65 -3.69
N THR A 104 8.11 10.68 -4.25
CA THR A 104 6.74 11.06 -3.88
C THR A 104 5.70 10.11 -4.47
N VAL A 105 5.88 9.65 -5.71
CA VAL A 105 5.03 8.58 -6.29
C VAL A 105 5.13 7.34 -5.44
N SER A 106 6.36 6.90 -5.13
CA SER A 106 6.60 5.75 -4.25
C SER A 106 5.96 5.94 -2.87
N GLY A 107 5.97 7.18 -2.36
CA GLY A 107 5.30 7.54 -1.12
C GLY A 107 3.80 7.37 -1.17
N PHE A 108 3.12 8.08 -2.06
CA PHE A 108 1.66 8.09 -2.15
C PHE A 108 1.08 6.76 -2.65
N THR A 109 1.76 6.06 -3.56
CA THR A 109 1.33 4.72 -4.00
C THR A 109 1.70 3.62 -2.99
N THR A 110 2.38 3.99 -1.91
CA THR A 110 2.84 3.06 -0.87
C THR A 110 3.77 1.96 -1.38
N THR A 111 4.59 2.28 -2.39
CA THR A 111 5.53 1.34 -3.01
C THR A 111 6.76 1.09 -2.13
N GLY A 112 7.32 2.15 -1.52
CA GLY A 112 8.47 2.05 -0.63
C GLY A 112 9.83 1.92 -1.32
N SER A 113 9.89 1.93 -2.64
CA SER A 113 11.15 2.06 -3.40
C SER A 113 11.73 3.46 -3.23
N SER A 114 13.04 3.58 -3.00
CA SER A 114 13.70 4.85 -2.73
C SER A 114 14.95 5.05 -3.59
N ILE A 115 15.14 6.29 -4.04
CA ILE A 115 16.35 6.72 -4.76
C ILE A 115 17.43 7.26 -3.79
N LEU A 116 17.11 7.40 -2.50
CA LEU A 116 17.98 8.01 -1.52
C LEU A 116 19.17 7.09 -1.21
N ARG A 117 20.38 7.60 -1.39
CA ARG A 117 21.62 6.89 -1.03
C ARG A 117 21.88 6.90 0.48
N ASP A 118 21.55 8.00 1.11
CA ASP A 118 21.65 8.18 2.57
C ASP A 118 20.35 8.80 3.09
N VAL A 119 19.52 7.95 3.68
CA VAL A 119 18.23 8.35 4.26
C VAL A 119 18.44 9.19 5.52
N GLU A 120 19.53 8.94 6.28
CA GLU A 120 19.77 9.58 7.57
C GLU A 120 20.31 11.02 7.43
N ALA A 121 20.79 11.39 6.23
CA ALA A 121 21.20 12.75 5.92
C ALA A 121 20.05 13.72 5.66
N MET A 122 18.83 13.21 5.42
CA MET A 122 17.66 14.02 5.12
C MET A 122 17.10 14.70 6.37
N SER A 123 16.48 15.89 6.19
CA SER A 123 15.82 16.65 7.26
C SER A 123 14.69 15.86 7.92
N TYR A 124 14.50 16.00 9.23
CA TYR A 124 13.46 15.28 9.99
C TYR A 124 12.05 15.56 9.45
N SER A 125 11.74 16.79 9.09
CA SER A 125 10.43 17.15 8.55
C SER A 125 10.18 16.54 7.16
N MET A 126 11.22 16.40 6.34
CA MET A 126 11.14 15.72 5.04
C MET A 126 11.00 14.21 5.17
N LEU A 127 11.72 13.57 6.11
CA LEU A 127 11.53 12.16 6.46
C LEU A 127 10.12 11.90 7.01
N PHE A 128 9.60 12.85 7.80
CA PHE A 128 8.21 12.79 8.26
C PHE A 128 7.23 12.87 7.09
N TRP A 129 7.40 13.84 6.17
CA TRP A 129 6.54 13.98 4.99
C TRP A 129 6.57 12.71 4.14
N ARG A 130 7.76 12.19 3.86
CA ARG A 130 7.99 10.95 3.14
C ARG A 130 7.20 9.77 3.73
N SER A 131 7.26 9.56 5.04
CA SER A 131 6.55 8.48 5.72
C SER A 131 5.04 8.76 5.87
N PHE A 132 4.67 10.04 6.00
CA PHE A 132 3.28 10.46 6.10
C PHE A 132 2.53 10.29 4.77
N THR A 133 3.22 10.42 3.62
CA THR A 133 2.61 10.08 2.32
C THR A 133 2.17 8.63 2.25
N HIS A 134 2.91 7.68 2.85
CA HIS A 134 2.46 6.28 2.99
C HIS A 134 1.17 6.16 3.79
N TRP A 135 1.09 6.85 4.92
CA TRP A 135 -0.11 6.82 5.76
C TRP A 135 -1.33 7.38 5.02
N VAL A 136 -1.15 8.46 4.28
CA VAL A 136 -2.21 9.07 3.45
C VAL A 136 -2.59 8.16 2.28
N GLY A 137 -1.60 7.57 1.62
CA GLY A 137 -1.77 6.69 0.46
C GLY A 137 -2.46 5.37 0.80
N GLY A 138 -2.14 4.76 1.94
CA GLY A 138 -2.60 3.42 2.32
C GLY A 138 -4.12 3.25 2.41
N MET A 139 -4.85 4.29 2.80
CA MET A 139 -6.32 4.27 2.78
C MET A 139 -6.94 4.90 1.53
N GLY A 140 -6.09 5.36 0.59
CA GLY A 140 -6.54 6.02 -0.63
C GLY A 140 -7.05 7.43 -0.37
N VAL A 141 -6.45 8.38 -1.06
CA VAL A 141 -6.78 9.82 -0.93
C VAL A 141 -8.23 10.10 -1.26
N LEU A 142 -8.79 9.39 -2.24
CA LEU A 142 -10.18 9.58 -2.62
C LEU A 142 -11.17 9.05 -1.59
N VAL A 143 -10.85 7.96 -0.89
CA VAL A 143 -11.66 7.48 0.24
C VAL A 143 -11.63 8.51 1.37
N PHE A 144 -10.46 9.11 1.65
CA PHE A 144 -10.35 10.21 2.61
C PHE A 144 -11.18 11.42 2.18
N THR A 145 -11.05 11.83 0.93
CA THR A 145 -11.81 12.96 0.36
C THR A 145 -13.32 12.71 0.45
N MET A 146 -13.77 11.47 0.19
CA MET A 146 -15.18 11.10 0.32
C MET A 146 -15.69 11.09 1.76
N ALA A 147 -14.83 10.75 2.74
CA ALA A 147 -15.18 10.78 4.16
C ALA A 147 -15.39 12.22 4.65
N VAL A 148 -14.60 13.17 4.13
CA VAL A 148 -14.58 14.58 4.56
C VAL A 148 -15.56 15.43 3.76
N LEU A 149 -15.67 15.22 2.43
CA LEU A 149 -16.48 16.07 1.56
C LEU A 149 -17.90 15.52 1.37
N PRO A 150 -18.92 16.42 1.25
CA PRO A 150 -20.29 16.03 0.95
C PRO A 150 -20.44 15.66 -0.54
N VAL A 151 -20.12 14.42 -0.91
CA VAL A 151 -20.37 13.86 -2.24
C VAL A 151 -21.65 13.03 -2.18
N SER A 152 -22.56 13.19 -3.16
CA SER A 152 -23.80 12.39 -3.20
C SER A 152 -23.50 10.90 -3.45
N ASP A 153 -24.24 10.00 -2.79
CA ASP A 153 -23.99 8.57 -2.73
C ASP A 153 -23.78 7.88 -4.09
N GLY A 154 -24.49 8.29 -5.15
CA GLY A 154 -24.35 7.71 -6.49
C GLY A 154 -23.00 8.00 -7.17
N ARG A 155 -22.39 9.16 -6.89
CA ARG A 155 -21.11 9.61 -7.44
C ARG A 155 -19.95 8.99 -6.70
N ALA A 156 -20.06 8.94 -5.39
CA ALA A 156 -19.07 8.32 -4.51
C ALA A 156 -18.83 6.84 -4.86
N MET A 157 -19.87 6.13 -5.34
CA MET A 157 -19.76 4.71 -5.73
C MET A 157 -18.79 4.49 -6.88
N HIS A 158 -18.80 5.32 -7.92
CA HIS A 158 -17.89 5.15 -9.06
C HIS A 158 -16.43 5.46 -8.70
N LEU A 159 -16.20 6.49 -7.88
CA LEU A 159 -14.87 6.82 -7.35
C LEU A 159 -14.34 5.71 -6.43
N MET A 160 -15.16 5.24 -5.49
CA MET A 160 -14.76 4.19 -4.56
C MET A 160 -14.47 2.85 -5.25
N ARG A 161 -15.23 2.50 -6.30
CA ARG A 161 -14.96 1.30 -7.12
C ARG A 161 -13.69 1.42 -7.95
N ALA A 162 -13.34 2.64 -8.38
CA ALA A 162 -12.11 2.88 -9.15
C ALA A 162 -10.87 2.77 -8.27
N GLU A 163 -10.95 3.16 -6.99
CA GLU A 163 -9.81 3.15 -6.07
C GLU A 163 -9.71 1.87 -5.23
N SER A 164 -10.84 1.23 -4.90
CA SER A 164 -10.85 0.00 -4.10
C SER A 164 -11.05 -1.23 -4.99
N PRO A 165 -9.98 -1.82 -5.54
CA PRO A 165 -10.07 -2.96 -6.42
C PRO A 165 -10.36 -4.24 -5.62
N GLY A 166 -11.52 -4.83 -5.84
CA GLY A 166 -11.89 -6.11 -5.26
C GLY A 166 -13.13 -6.69 -5.91
N PRO A 167 -13.33 -8.02 -5.85
CA PRO A 167 -14.49 -8.68 -6.45
C PRO A 167 -15.82 -8.32 -5.78
N SER A 168 -15.80 -7.80 -4.55
CA SER A 168 -17.00 -7.27 -3.87
C SER A 168 -16.59 -6.23 -2.83
N VAL A 169 -17.07 -5.00 -3.01
CA VAL A 169 -17.06 -4.01 -1.93
C VAL A 169 -18.22 -4.37 -1.00
N GLY A 170 -17.93 -5.03 0.11
CA GLY A 170 -18.92 -5.27 1.15
C GLY A 170 -19.45 -3.91 1.66
N LYS A 171 -20.75 -3.66 1.53
CA LYS A 171 -21.34 -2.45 2.10
C LYS A 171 -21.43 -2.61 3.61
N ILE A 172 -20.58 -1.89 4.33
CA ILE A 172 -20.60 -1.78 5.80
C ILE A 172 -21.84 -0.98 6.25
N SER A 173 -22.22 0.04 5.47
CA SER A 173 -23.36 0.92 5.75
C SER A 173 -24.15 1.20 4.47
N SER A 174 -25.41 1.63 4.62
CA SER A 174 -26.25 2.09 3.52
C SER A 174 -25.68 3.32 2.81
N LYS A 175 -24.88 4.15 3.53
CA LYS A 175 -24.22 5.34 3.01
C LYS A 175 -22.72 5.09 2.87
N ILE A 176 -22.17 5.33 1.70
CA ILE A 176 -20.75 5.15 1.36
C ILE A 176 -19.85 6.01 2.27
N ARG A 177 -20.28 7.23 2.59
CA ARG A 177 -19.56 8.13 3.48
C ARG A 177 -19.39 7.56 4.90
N ASP A 178 -20.40 6.89 5.44
CA ASP A 178 -20.33 6.29 6.76
C ASP A 178 -19.41 5.06 6.76
N THR A 179 -19.43 4.28 5.67
CA THR A 179 -18.46 3.20 5.44
C THR A 179 -17.03 3.75 5.43
N ALA A 180 -16.75 4.81 4.67
CA ALA A 180 -15.42 5.45 4.62
C ALA A 180 -14.96 5.93 6.00
N LYS A 181 -15.84 6.59 6.76
CA LYS A 181 -15.52 7.05 8.13
C LYS A 181 -15.17 5.91 9.08
N ILE A 182 -15.91 4.80 9.04
CA ILE A 182 -15.65 3.64 9.89
C ILE A 182 -14.28 3.02 9.53
N LEU A 183 -14.00 2.85 8.24
CA LEU A 183 -12.70 2.33 7.76
C LEU A 183 -11.55 3.22 8.23
N TYR A 184 -11.68 4.56 8.08
CA TYR A 184 -10.67 5.51 8.55
C TYR A 184 -10.49 5.49 10.06
N ALA A 185 -11.58 5.39 10.83
CA ALA A 185 -11.50 5.30 12.28
C ALA A 185 -10.73 4.04 12.72
N MET A 186 -11.01 2.88 12.10
CA MET A 186 -10.27 1.64 12.39
C MET A 186 -8.79 1.76 12.01
N TYR A 187 -8.49 2.33 10.87
CA TYR A 187 -7.12 2.58 10.40
C TYR A 187 -6.35 3.47 11.39
N LEU A 188 -6.96 4.58 11.81
CA LEU A 188 -6.39 5.50 12.78
C LEU A 188 -6.15 4.81 14.14
N VAL A 189 -7.13 4.06 14.65
CA VAL A 189 -7.02 3.34 15.92
C VAL A 189 -5.85 2.34 15.88
N LEU A 190 -5.74 1.54 14.82
CA LEU A 190 -4.63 0.59 14.66
C LEU A 190 -3.28 1.33 14.59
N THR A 191 -3.19 2.45 13.87
CA THR A 191 -1.96 3.25 13.79
C THR A 191 -1.55 3.79 15.17
N VAL A 192 -2.51 4.33 15.93
CA VAL A 192 -2.26 4.87 17.28
C VAL A 192 -1.83 3.76 18.23
N VAL A 193 -2.51 2.61 18.21
CA VAL A 193 -2.16 1.46 19.06
C VAL A 193 -0.74 0.97 18.74
N GLN A 194 -0.37 0.84 17.46
CA GLN A 194 0.98 0.46 17.06
C GLN A 194 2.01 1.48 17.56
N THR A 195 1.77 2.78 17.37
CA THR A 195 2.67 3.85 17.82
C THR A 195 2.90 3.78 19.34
N ILE A 196 1.82 3.58 20.12
CA ILE A 196 1.92 3.45 21.59
C ILE A 196 2.71 2.21 21.97
N LEU A 197 2.47 1.04 21.36
CA LEU A 197 3.19 -0.18 21.64
C LEU A 197 4.68 -0.06 21.31
N LEU A 198 5.04 0.54 20.16
CA LEU A 198 6.43 0.81 19.80
C LEU A 198 7.09 1.76 20.80
N ARG A 199 6.37 2.78 21.27
CA ARG A 199 6.86 3.69 22.32
C ARG A 199 7.12 2.98 23.65
N LEU A 200 6.24 2.06 24.05
CA LEU A 200 6.36 1.30 25.28
C LEU A 200 7.58 0.35 25.29
N VAL A 201 7.99 -0.15 24.14
CA VAL A 201 9.21 -0.97 23.98
C VAL A 201 10.49 -0.15 23.78
N GLY A 202 10.41 1.19 23.93
CA GLY A 202 11.58 2.06 24.03
C GLY A 202 11.89 2.90 22.79
N LEU A 203 11.13 2.83 21.69
CA LEU A 203 11.36 3.71 20.54
C LEU A 203 11.06 5.17 20.90
N PRO A 204 11.84 6.14 20.39
CA PRO A 204 11.45 7.56 20.40
C PRO A 204 10.10 7.78 19.73
N TRP A 205 9.33 8.77 20.19
CA TRP A 205 8.02 9.09 19.62
C TRP A 205 8.05 9.29 18.11
N TYR A 206 9.07 9.97 17.61
CA TYR A 206 9.26 10.24 16.20
C TYR A 206 9.43 8.95 15.39
N ASP A 207 10.35 8.07 15.81
CA ASP A 207 10.62 6.80 15.14
C ASP A 207 9.43 5.84 15.22
N ALA A 208 8.74 5.81 16.37
CA ALA A 208 7.53 5.02 16.56
C ALA A 208 6.40 5.43 15.60
N LEU A 209 6.22 6.75 15.42
CA LEU A 209 5.19 7.31 14.54
C LEU A 209 5.51 7.04 13.06
N ILE A 210 6.76 7.28 12.63
CA ILE A 210 7.22 6.99 11.25
C ILE A 210 7.06 5.50 10.93
N THR A 211 7.49 4.62 11.84
CA THR A 211 7.35 3.17 11.67
C THR A 211 5.88 2.75 11.59
N ALA A 212 5.02 3.35 12.42
CA ALA A 212 3.58 3.08 12.36
C ALA A 212 2.94 3.56 11.04
N PHE A 213 3.37 4.71 10.51
CA PHE A 213 2.88 5.21 9.21
C PHE A 213 3.24 4.27 8.07
N GLY A 214 4.50 3.82 8.01
CA GLY A 214 4.94 2.89 6.97
C GLY A 214 4.29 1.51 7.08
N ALA A 215 4.04 1.01 8.30
CA ALA A 215 3.33 -0.24 8.50
C ALA A 215 1.83 -0.11 8.15
N ALA A 216 1.18 0.98 8.58
CA ALA A 216 -0.24 1.22 8.35
C ALA A 216 -0.53 1.41 6.85
N GLY A 217 0.27 2.22 6.16
CA GLY A 217 0.17 2.40 4.72
C GLY A 217 0.67 1.21 3.92
N THR A 218 1.32 0.23 4.56
CA THR A 218 2.02 -0.89 3.90
C THR A 218 3.04 -0.41 2.87
N GLY A 219 3.83 0.63 3.21
CA GLY A 219 4.74 1.26 2.26
C GLY A 219 6.22 1.13 2.60
N GLY A 220 6.60 0.92 3.88
CA GLY A 220 7.94 0.51 4.29
C GLY A 220 9.02 1.58 4.30
N PHE A 221 8.72 2.85 4.04
CA PHE A 221 9.71 3.91 4.23
C PHE A 221 10.16 3.99 5.68
N SER A 222 11.48 3.99 5.87
CA SER A 222 12.13 4.13 7.17
C SER A 222 12.97 5.42 7.19
N ASN A 223 13.20 5.93 8.39
CA ASN A 223 14.19 6.99 8.66
C ASN A 223 15.58 6.42 9.00
N ARG A 224 15.75 5.09 8.90
CA ARG A 224 17.02 4.39 9.11
C ARG A 224 17.42 3.62 7.87
N ALA A 225 18.70 3.68 7.50
CA ALA A 225 19.22 2.96 6.32
C ALA A 225 19.05 1.43 6.45
N ALA A 226 19.25 0.87 7.63
CA ALA A 226 19.01 -0.56 7.90
C ALA A 226 17.56 -0.88 8.26
N SER A 227 16.59 -0.01 7.93
CA SER A 227 15.17 -0.18 8.18
C SER A 227 14.89 -0.56 9.66
N ILE A 228 13.96 -1.49 9.93
CA ILE A 228 13.63 -1.92 11.29
C ILE A 228 14.78 -2.65 11.97
N GLY A 229 15.69 -3.25 11.20
CA GLY A 229 16.91 -3.89 11.73
C GLY A 229 17.83 -2.95 12.50
N ALA A 230 17.82 -1.64 12.19
CA ALA A 230 18.61 -0.63 12.87
C ALA A 230 18.33 -0.52 14.38
N TYR A 231 17.13 -0.87 14.82
CA TYR A 231 16.76 -0.79 16.23
C TYR A 231 17.27 -1.97 17.08
N GLY A 232 17.69 -3.08 16.47
CA GLY A 232 18.24 -4.25 17.16
C GLY A 232 17.33 -4.86 18.24
N SER A 233 16.03 -4.56 18.21
CA SER A 233 15.07 -4.97 19.25
C SER A 233 14.09 -6.01 18.71
N PRO A 234 14.13 -7.26 19.23
CA PRO A 234 13.15 -8.28 18.86
C PRO A 234 11.70 -7.88 19.11
N ALA A 235 11.43 -7.06 20.12
CA ALA A 235 10.08 -6.58 20.42
C ALA A 235 9.57 -5.61 19.35
N VAL A 236 10.42 -4.68 18.88
CA VAL A 236 10.09 -3.76 17.81
C VAL A 236 9.80 -4.52 16.51
N GLU A 237 10.66 -5.51 16.17
CA GLU A 237 10.47 -6.36 15.00
C GLU A 237 9.14 -7.10 15.05
N MET A 238 8.84 -7.76 16.18
CA MET A 238 7.60 -8.55 16.32
C MET A 238 6.34 -7.70 16.31
N ILE A 239 6.34 -6.55 17.00
CA ILE A 239 5.21 -5.60 16.97
C ILE A 239 4.98 -5.14 15.53
N THR A 240 6.04 -4.71 14.84
CA THR A 240 5.93 -4.23 13.46
C THR A 240 5.42 -5.34 12.54
N ALA A 241 5.95 -6.57 12.64
CA ALA A 241 5.52 -7.71 11.82
C ALA A 241 4.04 -8.04 12.04
N VAL A 242 3.58 -8.10 13.29
CA VAL A 242 2.17 -8.36 13.62
C VAL A 242 1.27 -7.26 13.05
N PHE A 243 1.64 -5.99 13.18
CA PHE A 243 0.84 -4.89 12.64
C PHE A 243 0.83 -4.85 11.11
N MET A 244 1.93 -5.18 10.43
CA MET A 244 1.93 -5.39 8.97
C MET A 244 0.88 -6.44 8.59
N VAL A 245 0.86 -7.59 9.25
CA VAL A 245 -0.16 -8.63 8.99
C VAL A 245 -1.57 -8.12 9.26
N LEU A 246 -1.78 -7.39 10.37
CA LEU A 246 -3.09 -6.81 10.71
C LEU A 246 -3.58 -5.81 9.66
N PHE A 247 -2.73 -4.89 9.19
CA PHE A 247 -3.10 -3.96 8.12
C PHE A 247 -3.34 -4.65 6.76
N GLY A 248 -2.76 -5.84 6.55
CA GLY A 248 -3.01 -6.70 5.40
C GLY A 248 -4.34 -7.47 5.43
N ILE A 249 -5.05 -7.51 6.55
CA ILE A 249 -6.39 -8.13 6.66
C ILE A 249 -7.46 -7.21 6.12
N ASN A 250 -8.49 -7.78 5.50
CA ASN A 250 -9.68 -7.04 5.05
C ASN A 250 -10.33 -6.28 6.21
N PHE A 251 -10.48 -4.96 6.10
CA PHE A 251 -11.06 -4.12 7.15
C PHE A 251 -12.51 -4.47 7.50
N ASN A 252 -13.25 -5.15 6.62
CA ASN A 252 -14.58 -5.67 6.95
C ASN A 252 -14.54 -6.70 8.09
N VAL A 253 -13.44 -7.44 8.23
CA VAL A 253 -13.27 -8.40 9.34
C VAL A 253 -13.26 -7.67 10.68
N TYR A 254 -12.55 -6.55 10.77
CA TYR A 254 -12.55 -5.70 11.98
C TYR A 254 -13.91 -5.12 12.29
N PHE A 255 -14.66 -4.72 11.26
CA PHE A 255 -16.04 -4.28 11.44
C PHE A 255 -16.92 -5.41 12.02
N PHE A 256 -16.83 -6.62 11.51
CA PHE A 256 -17.56 -7.77 12.06
C PHE A 256 -17.17 -8.08 13.51
N LEU A 257 -15.87 -7.95 13.85
CA LEU A 257 -15.41 -8.09 15.23
C LEU A 257 -16.00 -7.00 16.15
N LEU A 258 -16.07 -5.76 15.68
CA LEU A 258 -16.62 -4.62 16.43
C LEU A 258 -18.11 -4.81 16.74
N ILE A 259 -18.90 -5.32 15.78
CA ILE A 259 -20.34 -5.60 15.96
C ILE A 259 -20.59 -6.98 16.58
N ARG A 260 -19.54 -7.67 17.06
CA ARG A 260 -19.57 -8.99 17.71
C ARG A 260 -20.08 -10.14 16.84
N HIS A 261 -19.97 -10.03 15.53
CA HIS A 261 -20.26 -11.08 14.57
C HIS A 261 -19.04 -11.98 14.33
N PHE A 262 -18.56 -12.62 15.39
CA PHE A 262 -17.32 -13.42 15.38
C PHE A 262 -17.33 -14.56 14.36
N LYS A 263 -18.48 -15.23 14.20
CA LYS A 263 -18.61 -16.34 13.23
C LYS A 263 -18.35 -15.87 11.79
N GLU A 264 -18.87 -14.73 11.42
CA GLU A 264 -18.69 -14.14 10.09
C GLU A 264 -17.25 -13.66 9.89
N ALA A 265 -16.65 -13.04 10.92
CA ALA A 265 -15.27 -12.60 10.89
C ALA A 265 -14.29 -13.76 10.62
N PHE A 266 -14.40 -14.85 11.37
CA PHE A 266 -13.54 -16.03 11.21
C PHE A 266 -13.92 -16.96 10.06
N ALA A 267 -15.13 -16.84 9.51
CA ALA A 267 -15.55 -17.57 8.31
C ALA A 267 -14.95 -16.99 7.02
N CYS A 268 -14.38 -15.77 7.03
CA CYS A 268 -13.81 -15.13 5.86
C CYS A 268 -12.73 -16.04 5.22
N GLU A 269 -13.02 -16.53 4.02
CA GLU A 269 -12.15 -17.47 3.29
C GLU A 269 -10.83 -16.81 2.92
N GLU A 270 -10.88 -15.56 2.47
CA GLU A 270 -9.70 -14.80 2.08
C GLU A 270 -8.71 -14.64 3.24
N MET A 271 -9.21 -14.25 4.44
CA MET A 271 -8.37 -14.10 5.64
C MET A 271 -7.72 -15.43 6.04
N ARG A 272 -8.45 -16.54 6.00
CA ARG A 272 -7.90 -17.86 6.36
C ARG A 272 -6.80 -18.30 5.40
N VAL A 273 -6.99 -18.11 4.10
CA VAL A 273 -5.97 -18.42 3.09
C VAL A 273 -4.76 -17.52 3.27
N TYR A 274 -4.96 -16.23 3.49
CA TYR A 274 -3.89 -15.26 3.74
C TYR A 274 -3.02 -15.66 4.93
N LEU A 275 -3.62 -15.92 6.09
CA LEU A 275 -2.90 -16.36 7.29
C LEU A 275 -2.25 -17.74 7.09
N GLY A 276 -2.88 -18.64 6.36
CA GLY A 276 -2.32 -19.95 6.00
C GLY A 276 -1.08 -19.84 5.14
N VAL A 277 -1.07 -18.95 4.14
CA VAL A 277 0.10 -18.68 3.29
C VAL A 277 1.24 -18.10 4.11
N ILE A 278 0.96 -17.12 5.00
CA ILE A 278 1.98 -16.56 5.91
C ILE A 278 2.60 -17.65 6.78
N ALA A 279 1.78 -18.47 7.43
CA ALA A 279 2.26 -19.52 8.31
C ALA A 279 3.11 -20.55 7.55
N ALA A 280 2.63 -21.06 6.43
CA ALA A 280 3.34 -22.04 5.61
C ALA A 280 4.68 -21.50 5.08
N SER A 281 4.68 -20.27 4.54
CA SER A 281 5.89 -19.62 4.03
C SER A 281 6.89 -19.33 5.15
N THR A 282 6.42 -18.87 6.32
CA THR A 282 7.27 -18.64 7.49
C THR A 282 7.97 -19.93 7.93
N LEU A 283 7.23 -21.02 8.05
CA LEU A 283 7.80 -22.32 8.46
C LEU A 283 8.79 -22.86 7.40
N ALA A 284 8.46 -22.76 6.12
CA ALA A 284 9.32 -23.21 5.03
C ALA A 284 10.64 -22.42 4.99
N VAL A 285 10.57 -21.08 5.10
CA VAL A 285 11.75 -20.21 5.12
C VAL A 285 12.55 -20.44 6.39
N ALA A 286 11.90 -20.51 7.59
CA ALA A 286 12.57 -20.75 8.85
C ALA A 286 13.37 -22.06 8.87
N GLY A 287 12.79 -23.15 8.35
CA GLY A 287 13.50 -24.42 8.20
C GLY A 287 14.70 -24.33 7.29
N ASN A 288 14.59 -23.57 6.19
CA ASN A 288 15.67 -23.42 5.22
C ASN A 288 16.83 -22.53 5.71
N ILE A 289 16.54 -21.46 6.49
CA ILE A 289 17.59 -20.57 7.03
C ILE A 289 18.12 -21.00 8.40
N PHE A 290 17.59 -22.08 8.99
CA PHE A 290 17.99 -22.55 10.32
C PHE A 290 19.52 -22.79 10.43
N HIS A 291 20.14 -23.31 9.37
CA HIS A 291 21.58 -23.57 9.35
C HIS A 291 22.43 -22.29 9.38
N LEU A 292 21.87 -21.12 9.01
CA LEU A 292 22.58 -19.84 9.03
C LEU A 292 22.62 -19.24 10.43
N TYR A 293 21.55 -19.41 11.20
CA TYR A 293 21.39 -18.75 12.49
C TYR A 293 21.57 -19.71 13.68
N GLY A 294 21.43 -21.01 13.50
CA GLY A 294 21.60 -22.05 14.56
C GLY A 294 20.59 -21.96 15.71
N ASN A 295 19.59 -21.07 15.63
CA ASN A 295 18.59 -20.82 16.65
C ASN A 295 17.19 -20.76 16.04
N VAL A 296 16.30 -21.65 16.54
CA VAL A 296 14.91 -21.78 16.04
C VAL A 296 14.14 -20.47 16.20
N TRP A 297 14.26 -19.80 17.35
CA TRP A 297 13.55 -18.54 17.61
C TRP A 297 13.99 -17.43 16.65
N GLN A 298 15.29 -17.31 16.44
CA GLN A 298 15.85 -16.29 15.54
C GLN A 298 15.45 -16.55 14.10
N SER A 299 15.50 -17.81 13.65
CA SER A 299 15.07 -18.21 12.30
C SER A 299 13.58 -17.95 12.08
N LEU A 300 12.72 -18.30 13.05
CA LEU A 300 11.29 -18.02 13.00
C LEU A 300 11.00 -16.51 12.96
N ARG A 301 11.68 -15.73 13.81
CA ARG A 301 11.48 -14.28 13.89
C ARG A 301 11.83 -13.60 12.59
N TYR A 302 13.00 -13.86 12.04
CA TYR A 302 13.43 -13.26 10.77
C TYR A 302 12.56 -13.73 9.59
N SER A 303 12.21 -15.02 9.53
CA SER A 303 11.33 -15.54 8.50
C SER A 303 9.94 -14.91 8.58
N PHE A 304 9.33 -14.85 9.76
CA PHE A 304 8.00 -14.25 9.95
C PHE A 304 8.01 -12.77 9.56
N PHE A 305 9.06 -12.03 9.98
CA PHE A 305 9.17 -10.61 9.64
C PHE A 305 9.24 -10.41 8.13
N GLN A 306 10.14 -11.11 7.43
CA GLN A 306 10.33 -10.92 5.98
C GLN A 306 9.14 -11.44 5.18
N VAL A 307 8.55 -12.58 5.57
CA VAL A 307 7.32 -13.09 4.95
C VAL A 307 6.17 -12.08 5.14
N ALA A 308 5.96 -11.58 6.36
CA ALA A 308 4.96 -10.57 6.63
C ALA A 308 5.20 -9.31 5.79
N SER A 309 6.43 -8.81 5.77
CA SER A 309 6.82 -7.61 5.03
C SER A 309 6.53 -7.72 3.53
N ILE A 310 6.89 -8.84 2.91
CA ILE A 310 6.72 -9.04 1.46
C ILE A 310 5.25 -9.29 1.08
N ILE A 311 4.54 -10.18 1.77
CA ILE A 311 3.16 -10.52 1.40
C ILE A 311 2.17 -9.39 1.67
N THR A 312 2.45 -8.55 2.68
CA THR A 312 1.65 -7.35 2.94
C THR A 312 2.01 -6.18 2.04
N THR A 313 3.06 -6.37 1.23
CA THR A 313 3.62 -5.33 0.37
C THR A 313 4.13 -4.11 1.16
N THR A 314 4.61 -4.33 2.40
CA THR A 314 5.14 -3.25 3.24
C THR A 314 6.60 -2.92 2.91
N GLY A 315 7.46 -3.93 2.73
CA GLY A 315 8.85 -3.72 2.32
C GLY A 315 9.85 -3.41 3.44
N TYR A 316 9.47 -3.40 4.71
CA TYR A 316 10.42 -3.30 5.82
C TYR A 316 11.39 -4.48 5.88
N ALA A 317 12.62 -4.23 6.32
CA ALA A 317 13.64 -5.25 6.47
C ALA A 317 14.25 -5.26 7.87
N THR A 318 14.62 -6.45 8.34
CA THR A 318 15.40 -6.65 9.57
C THR A 318 16.76 -7.29 9.29
N THR A 319 16.89 -7.94 8.14
CA THR A 319 18.11 -8.61 7.68
C THR A 319 18.22 -8.52 6.17
N ASP A 320 19.44 -8.64 5.65
CA ASP A 320 19.65 -8.74 4.21
C ASP A 320 19.30 -10.16 3.71
N PHE A 321 18.09 -10.33 3.19
CA PHE A 321 17.65 -11.59 2.62
C PHE A 321 18.31 -11.94 1.26
N ASN A 322 19.10 -11.04 0.67
CA ASN A 322 19.96 -11.40 -0.47
C ASN A 322 20.97 -12.47 -0.10
N MET A 323 21.37 -12.54 1.16
CA MET A 323 22.31 -13.54 1.69
C MET A 323 21.64 -14.89 1.99
N TRP A 324 20.32 -14.99 1.91
CA TRP A 324 19.60 -16.22 2.20
C TRP A 324 19.74 -17.26 1.09
N PRO A 325 19.54 -18.56 1.40
CA PRO A 325 19.56 -19.62 0.40
C PRO A 325 18.53 -19.39 -0.72
N THR A 326 18.81 -19.92 -1.89
CA THR A 326 17.98 -19.73 -3.10
C THR A 326 16.52 -20.11 -2.89
N PHE A 327 16.24 -21.18 -2.13
CA PHE A 327 14.87 -21.59 -1.81
C PHE A 327 14.11 -20.49 -1.07
N SER A 328 14.69 -19.90 -0.01
CA SER A 328 14.08 -18.81 0.74
C SER A 328 13.85 -17.58 -0.13
N LYS A 329 14.82 -17.20 -0.97
CA LYS A 329 14.66 -16.11 -1.95
C LYS A 329 13.54 -16.40 -2.94
N ALA A 330 13.44 -17.63 -3.46
CA ALA A 330 12.37 -18.04 -4.38
C ALA A 330 10.99 -17.95 -3.72
N VAL A 331 10.86 -18.35 -2.45
CA VAL A 331 9.61 -18.18 -1.68
C VAL A 331 9.26 -16.70 -1.56
N LEU A 332 10.20 -15.83 -1.20
CA LEU A 332 9.96 -14.38 -1.09
C LEU A 332 9.56 -13.78 -2.43
N VAL A 333 10.25 -14.13 -3.53
CA VAL A 333 9.88 -13.67 -4.89
C VAL A 333 8.48 -14.13 -5.28
N LEU A 334 8.11 -15.38 -4.95
CA LEU A 334 6.75 -15.87 -5.17
C LEU A 334 5.73 -15.04 -4.39
N LEU A 335 6.03 -14.72 -3.12
CA LEU A 335 5.17 -13.90 -2.28
C LEU A 335 5.02 -12.46 -2.79
N MET A 336 5.97 -11.92 -3.58
CA MET A 336 5.82 -10.60 -4.21
C MET A 336 4.59 -10.52 -5.11
N PHE A 337 4.16 -11.64 -5.71
CA PHE A 337 2.94 -11.71 -6.53
C PHE A 337 1.68 -11.96 -5.73
N PHE A 338 1.81 -12.40 -4.46
CA PHE A 338 0.69 -12.54 -3.56
C PHE A 338 0.52 -11.22 -2.79
N GLY A 339 -0.52 -10.48 -3.04
CA GLY A 339 -0.83 -9.29 -2.25
C GLY A 339 -1.58 -9.66 -0.97
N ALA A 340 -1.90 -8.65 -0.17
CA ALA A 340 -2.76 -8.80 1.00
C ALA A 340 -4.24 -9.04 0.62
N CYS A 341 -5.14 -9.06 1.60
CA CYS A 341 -6.58 -9.22 1.36
C CYS A 341 -7.18 -8.03 0.59
N ALA A 342 -8.23 -8.26 -0.18
CA ALA A 342 -9.03 -7.19 -0.76
C ALA A 342 -9.67 -6.34 0.35
N GLY A 343 -9.67 -5.00 0.18
CA GLY A 343 -10.15 -4.11 1.24
C GLY A 343 -9.20 -3.99 2.44
N SER A 344 -7.92 -4.27 2.24
CA SER A 344 -6.79 -3.92 3.10
C SER A 344 -5.97 -2.80 2.47
N THR A 345 -4.96 -2.30 3.18
CA THR A 345 -4.03 -1.29 2.66
C THR A 345 -2.98 -1.86 1.71
N GLY A 346 -2.70 -3.18 1.75
CA GLY A 346 -1.68 -3.83 0.93
C GLY A 346 -1.90 -3.71 -0.57
N GLY A 347 -0.83 -3.66 -1.34
CA GLY A 347 -0.81 -3.63 -2.81
C GLY A 347 -0.93 -5.01 -3.47
N GLY A 348 -0.33 -5.18 -4.65
CA GLY A 348 -0.18 -6.44 -5.36
C GLY A 348 -1.47 -7.09 -5.86
N ILE A 349 -1.34 -8.34 -6.31
CA ILE A 349 -2.48 -9.18 -6.68
C ILE A 349 -3.15 -9.67 -5.40
N LYS A 350 -4.37 -9.24 -5.16
CA LYS A 350 -5.08 -9.60 -3.93
C LYS A 350 -5.33 -11.11 -3.84
N ILE A 351 -5.25 -11.66 -2.61
CA ILE A 351 -5.51 -13.08 -2.32
C ILE A 351 -6.85 -13.56 -2.90
N SER A 352 -7.89 -12.73 -2.82
CA SER A 352 -9.20 -13.05 -3.42
C SER A 352 -9.12 -13.39 -4.90
N ARG A 353 -8.33 -12.65 -5.70
CA ARG A 353 -8.15 -12.94 -7.12
C ARG A 353 -7.44 -14.27 -7.35
N ILE A 354 -6.43 -14.58 -6.54
CA ILE A 354 -5.70 -15.85 -6.61
C ILE A 354 -6.63 -17.02 -6.28
N ILE A 355 -7.44 -16.89 -5.22
CA ILE A 355 -8.44 -17.90 -4.85
C ILE A 355 -9.43 -18.12 -6.00
N ILE A 356 -9.97 -17.05 -6.58
CA ILE A 356 -10.91 -17.12 -7.70
C ILE A 356 -10.25 -17.80 -8.90
N MET A 357 -9.01 -17.45 -9.25
CA MET A 357 -8.28 -18.06 -10.35
C MET A 357 -8.05 -19.56 -10.14
N CYS A 358 -7.60 -19.97 -8.95
CA CYS A 358 -7.41 -21.39 -8.62
C CYS A 358 -8.74 -22.18 -8.70
N LYS A 359 -9.84 -21.60 -8.17
CA LYS A 359 -11.16 -22.23 -8.25
C LYS A 359 -11.68 -22.31 -9.69
N THR A 360 -11.42 -21.27 -10.49
CA THR A 360 -11.81 -21.25 -11.91
C THR A 360 -11.03 -22.29 -12.69
N ALA A 361 -9.71 -22.39 -12.49
CA ALA A 361 -8.89 -23.42 -13.12
C ALA A 361 -9.37 -24.84 -12.74
N LYS A 362 -9.69 -25.06 -11.45
CA LYS A 362 -10.30 -26.33 -11.00
C LYS A 362 -11.63 -26.60 -11.69
N GLN A 363 -12.50 -25.59 -11.83
CA GLN A 363 -13.78 -25.72 -12.53
C GLN A 363 -13.59 -26.09 -13.99
N ASP A 364 -12.64 -25.44 -14.70
CA ASP A 364 -12.36 -25.71 -16.11
C ASP A 364 -11.84 -27.14 -16.29
N LEU A 365 -10.94 -27.63 -15.40
CA LEU A 365 -10.51 -29.02 -15.39
C LEU A 365 -11.66 -30.00 -15.13
N MET A 366 -12.54 -29.69 -14.19
CA MET A 366 -13.73 -30.54 -13.91
C MET A 366 -14.69 -30.58 -15.09
N ARG A 367 -14.85 -29.51 -15.86
CA ARG A 367 -15.66 -29.49 -17.08
C ARG A 367 -15.08 -30.39 -18.18
N VAL A 368 -13.75 -30.50 -18.28
CA VAL A 368 -13.10 -31.42 -19.21
C VAL A 368 -13.36 -32.87 -18.81
N LEU A 369 -13.29 -33.18 -17.51
CA LEU A 369 -13.50 -34.53 -16.98
C LEU A 369 -15.01 -34.94 -16.96
N HIS A 370 -15.87 -33.96 -16.69
CA HIS A 370 -17.30 -34.16 -16.56
C HIS A 370 -18.09 -33.08 -17.34
N PRO A 371 -18.22 -33.22 -18.69
CA PRO A 371 -18.76 -32.17 -19.55
C PRO A 371 -20.22 -31.76 -19.22
N HIS A 372 -21.01 -32.67 -18.63
CA HIS A 372 -22.39 -32.41 -18.26
C HIS A 372 -22.58 -31.85 -16.83
N ALA A 373 -21.49 -31.71 -16.06
CA ALA A 373 -21.58 -31.18 -14.69
C ALA A 373 -21.81 -29.66 -14.70
N VAL A 374 -22.86 -29.18 -14.07
CA VAL A 374 -23.10 -27.76 -13.83
C VAL A 374 -22.29 -27.35 -12.61
N THR A 375 -21.18 -26.68 -12.85
CA THR A 375 -20.27 -26.21 -11.79
C THR A 375 -20.28 -24.69 -11.74
N THR A 376 -20.34 -24.12 -10.53
CA THR A 376 -20.24 -22.68 -10.30
C THR A 376 -19.06 -22.37 -9.41
N VAL A 377 -18.30 -21.30 -9.73
CA VAL A 377 -17.25 -20.78 -8.84
C VAL A 377 -17.90 -20.11 -7.64
N ARG A 378 -17.52 -20.50 -6.44
CA ARG A 378 -17.99 -19.88 -5.18
C ARG A 378 -16.84 -19.19 -4.46
N PHE A 379 -17.12 -18.00 -3.96
CA PHE A 379 -16.20 -17.24 -3.11
C PHE A 379 -16.96 -16.70 -1.90
N GLU A 380 -16.38 -16.80 -0.71
CA GLU A 380 -17.04 -16.47 0.56
C GLU A 380 -18.43 -17.17 0.69
N GLY A 381 -18.50 -18.44 0.27
CA GLY A 381 -19.74 -19.23 0.31
C GLY A 381 -20.80 -18.86 -0.74
N LYS A 382 -20.63 -17.78 -1.51
CA LYS A 382 -21.58 -17.28 -2.51
C LYS A 382 -21.13 -17.64 -3.93
N PRO A 383 -22.07 -17.99 -4.83
CA PRO A 383 -21.73 -18.15 -6.24
C PRO A 383 -21.32 -16.82 -6.84
N LEU A 384 -20.26 -16.81 -7.65
CA LEU A 384 -19.81 -15.64 -8.40
C LEU A 384 -20.54 -15.57 -9.75
N ASP A 385 -20.84 -14.35 -10.18
CA ASP A 385 -21.34 -14.08 -11.53
C ASP A 385 -20.18 -14.19 -12.56
N ASP A 386 -20.53 -14.57 -13.78
CA ASP A 386 -19.56 -14.76 -14.86
C ASP A 386 -18.82 -13.45 -15.20
N LYS A 387 -19.44 -12.29 -14.98
CA LYS A 387 -18.78 -10.98 -15.19
C LYS A 387 -17.63 -10.76 -14.21
N THR A 388 -17.79 -11.16 -12.96
CA THR A 388 -16.73 -11.06 -11.94
C THR A 388 -15.58 -12.00 -12.28
N VAL A 389 -15.86 -13.26 -12.66
CA VAL A 389 -14.83 -14.22 -13.06
C VAL A 389 -14.08 -13.74 -14.30
N PHE A 390 -14.81 -13.25 -15.31
CA PHE A 390 -14.21 -12.66 -16.51
C PHE A 390 -13.35 -11.44 -16.18
N GLY A 391 -13.82 -10.55 -15.31
CA GLY A 391 -13.06 -9.39 -14.85
C GLY A 391 -11.73 -9.76 -14.18
N VAL A 392 -11.72 -10.81 -13.35
CA VAL A 392 -10.49 -11.32 -12.71
C VAL A 392 -9.53 -11.88 -13.76
N ARG A 393 -10.01 -12.66 -14.73
CA ARG A 393 -9.17 -13.18 -15.84
C ARG A 393 -8.57 -12.05 -16.68
N THR A 394 -9.38 -11.04 -17.02
CA THR A 394 -8.92 -9.88 -17.79
C THR A 394 -7.84 -9.11 -17.03
N TYR A 395 -8.04 -8.89 -15.72
CA TYR A 395 -7.05 -8.25 -14.87
C TYR A 395 -5.73 -9.01 -14.88
N MET A 396 -5.74 -10.34 -14.72
CA MET A 396 -4.52 -11.16 -14.70
C MET A 396 -3.79 -11.13 -16.05
N ASN A 397 -4.52 -11.16 -17.16
CA ASN A 397 -3.92 -11.06 -18.50
C ASN A 397 -3.26 -9.70 -18.71
N LEU A 398 -3.94 -8.60 -18.37
CA LEU A 398 -3.38 -7.25 -18.47
C LEU A 398 -2.18 -7.06 -17.53
N TYR A 399 -2.26 -7.57 -16.31
CA TYR A 399 -1.16 -7.55 -15.35
C TYR A 399 0.09 -8.24 -15.94
N LEU A 400 -0.06 -9.43 -16.51
CA LEU A 400 1.06 -10.17 -17.11
C LEU A 400 1.66 -9.41 -18.30
N ILE A 401 0.83 -8.85 -19.18
CA ILE A 401 1.28 -8.05 -20.32
C ILE A 401 2.08 -6.83 -19.84
N ILE A 402 1.54 -6.07 -18.87
CA ILE A 402 2.21 -4.89 -18.33
C ILE A 402 3.52 -5.30 -17.65
N PHE A 403 3.53 -6.38 -16.87
CA PHE A 403 4.73 -6.90 -16.21
C PHE A 403 5.85 -7.23 -17.22
N VAL A 404 5.50 -7.96 -18.28
CA VAL A 404 6.49 -8.34 -19.33
C VAL A 404 6.99 -7.10 -20.07
N LEU A 405 6.10 -6.19 -20.47
CA LEU A 405 6.50 -4.96 -21.16
C LEU A 405 7.39 -4.08 -20.27
N SER A 406 7.04 -3.91 -18.99
CA SER A 406 7.85 -3.14 -18.05
C SER A 406 9.22 -3.78 -17.84
N THR A 407 9.29 -5.13 -17.74
CA THR A 407 10.55 -5.85 -17.63
C THR A 407 11.44 -5.63 -18.87
N MET A 408 10.86 -5.65 -20.08
CA MET A 408 11.60 -5.37 -21.31
C MET A 408 12.13 -3.93 -21.34
N VAL A 409 11.35 -2.96 -20.90
CA VAL A 409 11.79 -1.55 -20.82
C VAL A 409 12.95 -1.38 -19.83
N VAL A 410 12.85 -1.95 -18.62
CA VAL A 410 13.94 -1.87 -17.62
C VAL A 410 15.18 -2.63 -18.07
N ALA A 411 15.03 -3.73 -18.81
CA ALA A 411 16.15 -4.50 -19.36
C ALA A 411 17.03 -3.72 -20.35
N ILE A 412 16.54 -2.61 -20.93
CA ILE A 412 17.34 -1.73 -21.79
C ILE A 412 18.57 -1.16 -21.04
N ASN A 413 18.46 -0.97 -19.71
CA ASN A 413 19.55 -0.49 -18.85
C ASN A 413 20.64 -1.55 -18.57
N GLN A 414 20.50 -2.77 -19.10
CA GLN A 414 21.48 -3.86 -19.00
C GLN A 414 21.83 -4.29 -17.55
N PHE A 415 20.92 -4.11 -16.61
CA PHE A 415 21.03 -4.74 -15.30
C PHE A 415 20.92 -6.27 -15.41
N ASP A 416 21.41 -6.99 -14.39
CA ASP A 416 21.22 -8.45 -14.34
C ASP A 416 19.72 -8.81 -14.31
N LEU A 417 19.39 -10.01 -14.80
CA LEU A 417 18.00 -10.43 -14.97
C LEU A 417 17.23 -10.48 -13.64
N VAL A 418 17.89 -10.86 -12.53
CA VAL A 418 17.26 -10.94 -11.22
C VAL A 418 16.92 -9.53 -10.71
N THR A 419 17.84 -8.57 -10.83
CA THR A 419 17.59 -7.17 -10.51
C THR A 419 16.43 -6.61 -11.34
N THR A 420 16.48 -6.77 -12.67
CA THR A 420 15.45 -6.29 -13.60
C THR A 420 14.08 -6.87 -13.26
N PHE A 421 13.99 -8.19 -13.09
CA PHE A 421 12.74 -8.88 -12.80
C PHE A 421 12.15 -8.46 -11.45
N THR A 422 13.00 -8.44 -10.40
CA THR A 422 12.51 -8.14 -9.04
C THR A 422 12.25 -6.66 -8.82
N ALA A 423 12.94 -5.76 -9.52
CA ALA A 423 12.62 -4.32 -9.51
C ALA A 423 11.23 -4.08 -10.08
N VAL A 424 10.91 -4.67 -11.23
CA VAL A 424 9.57 -4.55 -11.83
C VAL A 424 8.51 -5.23 -10.95
N ALA A 425 8.81 -6.42 -10.41
CA ALA A 425 7.90 -7.11 -9.50
C ALA A 425 7.60 -6.27 -8.26
N SER A 426 8.62 -5.68 -7.65
CA SER A 426 8.52 -4.82 -6.48
C SER A 426 7.70 -3.56 -6.77
N CYS A 427 8.03 -2.81 -7.82
CA CYS A 427 7.32 -1.57 -8.16
C CYS A 427 5.86 -1.83 -8.59
N LEU A 428 5.61 -2.86 -9.41
CA LEU A 428 4.26 -3.16 -9.89
C LEU A 428 3.32 -3.68 -8.78
N ASN A 429 3.88 -4.34 -7.77
CA ASN A 429 3.12 -4.86 -6.62
C ASN A 429 3.19 -3.96 -5.39
N ASN A 430 3.87 -2.81 -5.45
CA ASN A 430 4.05 -1.86 -4.34
C ASN A 430 4.70 -2.51 -3.11
N ILE A 431 5.93 -3.07 -3.23
CA ILE A 431 6.59 -3.80 -2.13
C ILE A 431 7.77 -3.03 -1.55
N GLY A 432 8.51 -2.30 -2.39
CA GLY A 432 9.73 -1.60 -2.05
C GLY A 432 10.99 -2.39 -2.46
N PRO A 433 11.52 -3.29 -1.62
CA PRO A 433 12.75 -4.03 -1.97
C PRO A 433 12.53 -5.14 -2.99
N GLY A 434 13.58 -5.42 -3.79
CA GLY A 434 13.70 -6.58 -4.65
C GLY A 434 14.87 -7.47 -4.23
N LEU A 435 15.64 -7.96 -5.21
CA LEU A 435 16.86 -8.74 -5.00
C LEU A 435 18.05 -8.08 -5.72
N ASN A 436 19.25 -8.50 -5.37
CA ASN A 436 20.53 -8.01 -5.88
C ASN A 436 20.67 -6.48 -5.70
N GLN A 437 20.76 -5.69 -6.78
CA GLN A 437 21.01 -4.24 -6.72
C GLN A 437 19.85 -3.45 -6.12
N VAL A 438 18.63 -3.98 -6.16
CA VAL A 438 17.43 -3.40 -5.54
C VAL A 438 17.03 -4.16 -4.27
N GLY A 439 17.99 -4.78 -3.59
CA GLY A 439 17.79 -5.54 -2.37
C GLY A 439 17.40 -4.67 -1.16
N PRO A 440 17.09 -5.29 0.00
CA PRO A 440 16.52 -4.60 1.16
C PRO A 440 17.46 -3.58 1.82
N MET A 441 18.76 -3.64 1.55
CA MET A 441 19.79 -2.71 2.05
C MET A 441 20.36 -1.82 0.94
N MET A 442 19.71 -1.80 -0.22
CA MET A 442 20.13 -1.04 -1.40
C MET A 442 19.06 0.00 -1.77
N ASN A 443 19.33 0.84 -2.77
CA ASN A 443 18.40 1.81 -3.35
C ASN A 443 18.12 1.53 -4.83
N PHE A 444 17.06 2.15 -5.38
CA PHE A 444 16.65 2.06 -6.77
C PHE A 444 17.43 3.02 -7.67
#